data_aec31b67c8dd2f210f1971ae2c368686
#
_entry.id   aec31b67c8dd2f210f1971ae2c368686
#
_cell.length_a   1.000
_cell.length_b   1.000
_cell.length_c   1.000
_cell.angle_alpha   90.00
_cell.angle_beta   90.00
_cell.angle_gamma   90.00
#
_symmetry.space_group_name_H-M   'P 1'
#
loop_
_entity.id
_entity.type
_entity.pdbx_description
1 polymer ?
#
loop_
_entity_poly.entity_id
_entity_poly.type
_entity_poly.pdbx_seq_one_letter_code
_entity_poly.pdbx_strand_id
1 'polypeptide(L)'
;MMKLVKPATLLAAAVALNACASMNVFKDSSSDQAAIAPPPTAVPTTPGVYSAAQIKTLLTGKSWRWKGPKNSGVTLYASDGTSLVEVTGKGTTQGKWEARDGQLCESFSPAPFLPQGVPMTCQPFTGTAGNYMVGQATFNLAS
;
A
#
# COMPACT_ATOMS: atom_id res chain seq x y z
N MET A 1 -10.92 -11.26 -50.78
CA MET A 1 -10.29 -10.07 -51.44
C MET A 1 -9.18 -9.59 -50.56
N MET A 2 -7.97 -9.79 -51.05
CA MET A 2 -6.71 -9.37 -50.42
C MET A 2 -6.56 -7.85 -50.48
N LYS A 3 -6.04 -7.23 -49.47
CA LYS A 3 -5.16 -6.06 -49.59
C LYS A 3 -4.07 -6.08 -48.53
N LEU A 4 -2.93 -6.53 -49.02
CA LEU A 4 -1.60 -6.31 -48.48
C LEU A 4 -1.24 -4.83 -48.67
N VAL A 5 -0.68 -4.17 -47.65
CA VAL A 5 0.24 -3.05 -47.87
C VAL A 5 1.38 -3.17 -46.87
N LYS A 6 2.54 -3.44 -47.40
CA LYS A 6 3.91 -3.27 -46.93
C LYS A 6 4.33 -1.79 -47.09
N PRO A 7 5.61 -1.40 -46.86
CA PRO A 7 6.52 -1.61 -45.75
C PRO A 7 7.31 -0.30 -45.36
N ALA A 8 8.21 -0.48 -44.39
CA ALA A 8 9.53 0.14 -44.26
C ALA A 8 9.67 1.66 -44.16
N THR A 9 10.37 2.09 -43.13
CA THR A 9 11.64 2.79 -43.33
C THR A 9 12.46 2.76 -42.02
N LEU A 10 13.65 2.20 -42.13
CA LEU A 10 14.80 2.38 -41.25
C LEU A 10 15.23 3.83 -41.26
N LEU A 11 15.56 4.41 -40.15
CA LEU A 11 16.60 5.45 -40.06
C LEU A 11 17.42 5.23 -38.81
N ALA A 12 18.64 4.77 -39.05
CA ALA A 12 19.73 4.81 -38.09
C ALA A 12 20.33 6.23 -38.08
N ALA A 13 20.61 6.75 -36.91
CA ALA A 13 21.53 7.86 -36.75
C ALA A 13 22.36 7.61 -35.49
N ALA A 14 23.59 7.22 -35.72
CA ALA A 14 24.70 7.25 -34.80
C ALA A 14 25.27 8.67 -34.72
N VAL A 15 26.20 8.90 -33.79
CA VAL A 15 27.11 10.05 -33.57
C VAL A 15 26.70 10.82 -32.30
N ALA A 16 27.57 11.11 -31.32
CA ALA A 16 29.03 11.14 -31.22
C ALA A 16 29.46 11.10 -29.75
N LEU A 17 30.60 10.53 -29.51
CA LEU A 17 31.42 10.72 -28.32
C LEU A 17 31.87 12.18 -28.23
N ASN A 18 31.72 12.79 -27.07
CA ASN A 18 32.57 13.89 -26.66
C ASN A 18 33.13 13.63 -25.25
N ALA A 19 34.34 13.16 -25.24
CA ALA A 19 35.23 13.20 -24.11
C ALA A 19 35.72 14.65 -23.97
N CYS A 20 35.51 15.25 -22.81
CA CYS A 20 36.32 16.38 -22.34
C CYS A 20 36.71 16.11 -20.91
N ALA A 21 37.93 15.69 -20.74
CA ALA A 21 38.63 15.74 -19.48
C ALA A 21 38.83 17.22 -19.08
N SER A 22 38.44 17.53 -17.87
CA SER A 22 38.93 18.71 -17.16
C SER A 22 39.15 18.29 -15.71
N MET A 23 40.41 18.04 -15.38
CA MET A 23 40.88 17.99 -14.01
C MET A 23 40.71 19.37 -13.39
N ASN A 24 39.89 19.45 -12.33
CA ASN A 24 40.06 20.49 -11.33
C ASN A 24 40.11 19.83 -9.96
N VAL A 25 41.35 19.74 -9.49
CA VAL A 25 41.71 19.49 -8.10
C VAL A 25 41.26 20.71 -7.31
N PHE A 26 40.15 20.61 -6.61
CA PHE A 26 39.88 21.43 -5.44
C PHE A 26 39.52 20.49 -4.29
N LYS A 27 40.43 20.41 -3.40
CA LYS A 27 40.34 19.84 -2.07
C LYS A 27 39.43 20.77 -1.27
N ASP A 28 38.21 20.33 -1.03
CA ASP A 28 37.43 20.85 0.08
C ASP A 28 36.60 19.71 0.67
N SER A 29 36.85 19.50 1.94
CA SER A 29 36.11 18.59 2.80
C SER A 29 34.66 19.09 2.92
N SER A 30 33.77 18.46 2.23
CA SER A 30 32.36 18.56 2.52
C SER A 30 31.78 17.16 2.56
N SER A 31 31.41 16.79 3.75
CA SER A 31 30.73 15.59 4.15
C SER A 31 29.75 15.09 3.08
N ASP A 32 30.06 13.96 2.47
CA ASP A 32 29.08 13.13 1.80
C ASP A 32 28.05 12.72 2.85
N GLN A 33 27.04 13.56 2.98
CA GLN A 33 25.83 13.19 3.66
C GLN A 33 25.06 12.30 2.68
N ALA A 34 25.48 11.02 2.62
CA ALA A 34 24.66 9.98 2.04
C ALA A 34 23.28 10.16 2.65
N ALA A 35 22.28 10.42 1.81
CA ALA A 35 20.89 10.48 2.23
C ALA A 35 20.58 9.14 2.91
N ILE A 36 20.66 9.14 4.24
CA ILE A 36 20.27 8.02 5.07
C ILE A 36 18.78 7.86 4.81
N ALA A 37 18.43 6.79 4.11
CA ALA A 37 17.02 6.40 4.02
C ALA A 37 16.46 6.42 5.45
N PRO A 38 15.30 7.02 5.67
CA PRO A 38 14.73 7.06 7.02
C PRO A 38 14.68 5.63 7.56
N PRO A 39 15.13 5.38 8.78
CA PRO A 39 15.10 4.05 9.36
C PRO A 39 13.68 3.52 9.30
N PRO A 40 13.49 2.21 9.06
CA PRO A 40 12.16 1.62 9.05
C PRO A 40 11.48 2.02 10.37
N THR A 41 10.34 2.67 10.26
CA THR A 41 9.59 3.19 11.42
C THR A 41 9.33 2.03 12.35
N ALA A 42 9.98 2.03 13.51
CA ALA A 42 9.86 0.95 14.49
C ALA A 42 8.38 0.77 14.84
N VAL A 43 7.90 -0.46 14.74
CA VAL A 43 6.56 -0.82 15.21
C VAL A 43 6.53 -0.54 16.72
N PRO A 44 5.55 0.18 17.25
CA PRO A 44 5.47 0.46 18.67
C PRO A 44 5.49 -0.85 19.46
N THR A 45 6.41 -0.99 20.38
CA THR A 45 6.51 -2.16 21.27
C THR A 45 5.51 -2.06 22.43
N THR A 46 4.94 -0.90 22.64
CA THR A 46 3.91 -0.66 23.65
C THR A 46 2.53 -0.77 22.98
N PRO A 47 1.55 -1.48 23.58
CA PRO A 47 0.17 -1.43 23.14
C PRO A 47 -0.30 0.02 23.19
N GLY A 48 -0.27 0.71 22.10
CA GLY A 48 -0.42 2.14 22.07
C GLY A 48 -0.92 2.60 20.69
N VAL A 49 -1.01 3.86 20.57
CA VAL A 49 -1.59 4.52 19.39
C VAL A 49 -0.59 4.44 18.23
N TYR A 50 -0.92 3.63 17.23
CA TYR A 50 -0.20 3.66 15.95
C TYR A 50 -0.46 4.98 15.23
N SER A 51 0.56 5.60 14.69
CA SER A 51 0.36 6.75 13.80
C SER A 51 -0.31 6.29 12.48
N ALA A 52 -0.97 7.22 11.80
CA ALA A 52 -1.54 6.97 10.47
C ALA A 52 -0.50 6.40 9.49
N ALA A 53 0.73 6.92 9.52
CA ALA A 53 1.82 6.44 8.68
C ALA A 53 2.22 4.99 8.99
N GLN A 54 2.25 4.61 10.26
CA GLN A 54 2.54 3.23 10.69
C GLN A 54 1.45 2.26 10.26
N ILE A 55 0.17 2.62 10.45
CA ILE A 55 -0.97 1.80 9.99
C ILE A 55 -0.90 1.63 8.48
N LYS A 56 -0.66 2.71 7.74
CA LYS A 56 -0.54 2.68 6.28
C LYS A 56 0.59 1.75 5.83
N THR A 57 1.76 1.85 6.44
CA THR A 57 2.91 0.98 6.13
C THR A 57 2.63 -0.49 6.44
N LEU A 58 1.92 -0.76 7.53
CA LEU A 58 1.54 -2.12 7.91
C LEU A 58 0.59 -2.76 6.91
N LEU A 59 -0.45 -2.04 6.48
CA LEU A 59 -1.56 -2.59 5.72
C LEU A 59 -1.31 -2.60 4.21
N THR A 60 -0.66 -1.56 3.65
CA THR A 60 -0.53 -1.36 2.21
C THR A 60 0.12 -2.54 1.48
N GLY A 61 -0.50 -2.96 0.39
CA GLY A 61 -0.02 -4.03 -0.49
C GLY A 61 -0.10 -5.43 0.09
N LYS A 62 -0.79 -5.60 1.21
CA LYS A 62 -0.88 -6.89 1.92
C LYS A 62 -2.33 -7.32 2.07
N SER A 63 -2.53 -8.63 2.12
CA SER A 63 -3.81 -9.25 2.45
C SER A 63 -3.86 -9.57 3.94
N TRP A 64 -4.95 -9.20 4.57
CA TRP A 64 -5.17 -9.38 5.99
C TRP A 64 -6.38 -10.25 6.23
N ARG A 65 -6.19 -11.36 6.94
CA ARG A 65 -7.29 -12.19 7.42
C ARG A 65 -7.87 -11.55 8.67
N TRP A 66 -9.16 -11.39 8.68
CA TRP A 66 -9.86 -10.82 9.82
C TRP A 66 -10.98 -11.74 10.32
N LYS A 67 -11.25 -11.64 11.61
CA LYS A 67 -12.35 -12.33 12.27
C LYS A 67 -13.03 -11.37 13.23
N GLY A 68 -14.24 -10.98 12.88
CA GLY A 68 -15.14 -10.20 13.73
C GLY A 68 -16.15 -11.08 14.48
N PRO A 69 -17.07 -10.48 15.25
CA PRO A 69 -18.04 -11.21 16.06
C PRO A 69 -19.02 -12.07 15.24
N LYS A 70 -19.36 -11.66 14.02
CA LYS A 70 -20.38 -12.31 13.18
C LYS A 70 -19.85 -12.83 11.86
N ASN A 71 -18.73 -12.33 11.38
CA ASN A 71 -18.19 -12.62 10.06
C ASN A 71 -16.67 -12.75 10.13
N SER A 72 -16.11 -13.38 9.11
CA SER A 72 -14.66 -13.43 8.89
C SER A 72 -14.37 -13.25 7.40
N GLY A 73 -13.14 -12.97 7.06
CA GLY A 73 -12.76 -12.80 5.67
C GLY A 73 -11.32 -12.40 5.48
N VAL A 74 -11.03 -11.91 4.28
CA VAL A 74 -9.73 -11.38 3.90
C VAL A 74 -9.93 -10.02 3.25
N THR A 75 -9.07 -9.06 3.59
CA THR A 75 -9.03 -7.74 2.96
C THR A 75 -7.65 -7.48 2.39
N LEU A 76 -7.59 -7.09 1.12
CA LEU A 76 -6.40 -6.53 0.48
C LEU A 76 -6.50 -5.00 0.53
N TYR A 77 -5.47 -4.36 1.05
CA TYR A 77 -5.37 -2.90 1.12
C TYR A 77 -4.40 -2.39 0.05
N ALA A 78 -4.92 -1.71 -0.96
CA ALA A 78 -4.11 -1.13 -2.02
C ALA A 78 -3.52 0.24 -1.61
N SER A 79 -2.40 0.62 -2.22
CA SER A 79 -1.70 1.87 -1.91
C SER A 79 -2.46 3.14 -2.30
N ASP A 80 -3.41 3.02 -3.21
CA ASP A 80 -4.28 4.10 -3.69
C ASP A 80 -5.46 4.42 -2.76
N GLY A 81 -5.58 3.70 -1.62
CA GLY A 81 -6.69 3.85 -0.67
C GLY A 81 -7.92 3.04 -1.03
N THR A 82 -7.83 2.14 -2.01
CA THR A 82 -8.89 1.16 -2.29
C THR A 82 -8.67 -0.13 -1.52
N SER A 83 -9.73 -0.89 -1.28
CA SER A 83 -9.65 -2.22 -0.68
C SER A 83 -10.55 -3.21 -1.42
N LEU A 84 -10.12 -4.48 -1.42
CA LEU A 84 -10.94 -5.60 -1.87
C LEU A 84 -11.17 -6.51 -0.68
N VAL A 85 -12.42 -6.71 -0.35
CA VAL A 85 -12.84 -7.51 0.81
C VAL A 85 -13.57 -8.74 0.35
N GLU A 86 -13.08 -9.89 0.79
CA GLU A 86 -13.78 -11.16 0.69
C GLU A 86 -14.37 -11.51 2.05
N VAL A 87 -15.68 -11.70 2.12
CA VAL A 87 -16.39 -12.17 3.31
C VAL A 87 -16.68 -13.65 3.15
N THR A 88 -16.15 -14.46 4.05
CA THR A 88 -16.26 -15.92 4.00
C THR A 88 -17.70 -16.38 3.86
N GLY A 89 -17.99 -17.15 2.81
CA GLY A 89 -19.30 -17.69 2.52
C GLY A 89 -20.34 -16.69 2.00
N LYS A 90 -19.94 -15.44 1.73
CA LYS A 90 -20.87 -14.40 1.27
C LYS A 90 -20.49 -13.76 -0.06
N GLY A 91 -19.20 -13.67 -0.37
CA GLY A 91 -18.68 -13.07 -1.59
C GLY A 91 -17.76 -11.89 -1.33
N THR A 92 -17.56 -11.06 -2.37
CA THR A 92 -16.62 -9.95 -2.36
C THR A 92 -17.31 -8.59 -2.47
N THR A 93 -16.68 -7.57 -1.91
CA THR A 93 -17.03 -6.16 -2.14
C THR A 93 -15.77 -5.32 -2.23
N GLN A 94 -15.89 -4.18 -2.88
CA GLN A 94 -14.85 -3.17 -2.93
C GLN A 94 -15.09 -2.12 -1.86
N GLY A 95 -14.02 -1.50 -1.41
CA GLY A 95 -14.08 -0.44 -0.42
C GLY A 95 -13.03 0.64 -0.64
N LYS A 96 -13.07 1.61 0.24
CA LYS A 96 -12.02 2.60 0.42
C LYS A 96 -11.54 2.54 1.85
N TRP A 97 -10.28 2.86 2.04
CA TRP A 97 -9.67 2.88 3.35
C TRP A 97 -8.72 4.07 3.53
N GLU A 98 -8.63 4.52 4.74
CA GLU A 98 -7.63 5.50 5.15
C GLU A 98 -7.16 5.18 6.57
N ALA A 99 -5.90 5.50 6.85
CA ALA A 99 -5.35 5.41 8.18
C ALA A 99 -5.38 6.79 8.85
N ARG A 100 -5.79 6.83 10.10
CA ARG A 100 -5.68 7.97 11.00
C ARG A 100 -4.91 7.56 12.24
N ASP A 101 -4.44 8.51 13.03
CA ASP A 101 -3.72 8.18 14.26
C ASP A 101 -4.61 7.34 15.19
N GLY A 102 -4.16 6.12 15.45
CA GLY A 102 -4.89 5.14 16.25
C GLY A 102 -6.13 4.53 15.60
N GLN A 103 -6.42 4.79 14.34
CA GLN A 103 -7.66 4.33 13.72
C GLN A 103 -7.46 3.84 12.27
N LEU A 104 -8.21 2.81 11.90
CA LEU A 104 -8.45 2.43 10.52
C LEU A 104 -9.88 2.84 10.15
N CYS A 105 -10.01 3.59 9.08
CA CYS A 105 -11.29 4.03 8.55
C CYS A 105 -11.58 3.28 7.25
N GLU A 106 -12.77 2.72 7.12
CA GLU A 106 -13.16 1.91 5.98
C GLU A 106 -14.60 2.21 5.53
N SER A 107 -14.82 2.13 4.23
CA SER A 107 -16.16 2.12 3.63
C SER A 107 -16.27 0.95 2.67
N PHE A 108 -17.48 0.43 2.47
CA PHE A 108 -17.69 -0.70 1.56
C PHE A 108 -18.84 -0.40 0.61
N SER A 109 -18.62 -0.74 -0.66
CA SER A 109 -19.63 -0.61 -1.70
C SER A 109 -20.77 -1.60 -1.48
N PRO A 110 -21.98 -1.31 -1.97
CA PRO A 110 -23.08 -2.26 -1.99
C PRO A 110 -22.69 -3.59 -2.63
N ALA A 111 -23.16 -4.69 -2.04
CA ALA A 111 -23.00 -6.05 -2.55
C ALA A 111 -24.26 -6.87 -2.18
N PRO A 112 -24.51 -8.04 -2.78
CA PRO A 112 -25.71 -8.84 -2.47
C PRO A 112 -25.91 -9.14 -0.99
N PHE A 113 -24.81 -9.31 -0.25
CA PHE A 113 -24.83 -9.54 1.20
C PHE A 113 -24.74 -8.24 2.02
N LEU A 114 -24.61 -7.09 1.37
CA LEU A 114 -24.46 -5.77 1.97
C LEU A 114 -25.19 -4.72 1.10
N PRO A 115 -26.53 -4.77 0.99
CA PRO A 115 -27.28 -4.02 -0.03
C PRO A 115 -27.09 -2.51 0.00
N GLN A 116 -26.82 -1.93 1.17
CA GLN A 116 -26.61 -0.48 1.33
C GLN A 116 -25.14 -0.09 1.42
N GLY A 117 -24.20 -1.07 1.35
CA GLY A 117 -22.80 -0.81 1.65
C GLY A 117 -22.58 -0.39 3.11
N VAL A 118 -21.41 0.17 3.37
CA VAL A 118 -21.05 0.80 4.65
C VAL A 118 -20.43 2.16 4.37
N PRO A 119 -20.93 3.23 4.97
CA PRO A 119 -20.29 4.54 4.87
C PRO A 119 -18.93 4.51 5.58
N MET A 120 -18.07 5.49 5.27
CA MET A 120 -16.76 5.59 5.90
C MET A 120 -16.90 5.64 7.42
N THR A 121 -16.36 4.65 8.08
CA THR A 121 -16.44 4.47 9.54
C THR A 121 -15.04 4.17 10.07
N CYS A 122 -14.63 4.84 11.13
CA CYS A 122 -13.32 4.66 11.75
C CYS A 122 -13.43 3.76 12.99
N GLN A 123 -12.51 2.80 13.10
CA GLN A 123 -12.41 1.89 14.23
C GLN A 123 -11.02 1.99 14.86
N PRO A 124 -10.89 1.84 16.17
CA PRO A 124 -9.57 1.79 16.83
C PRO A 124 -8.69 0.71 16.22
N PHE A 125 -7.44 1.07 15.92
CA PHE A 125 -6.40 0.15 15.49
C PHE A 125 -5.42 -0.09 16.63
N THR A 126 -5.35 -1.32 17.13
CA THR A 126 -4.54 -1.69 18.30
C THR A 126 -3.82 -3.02 18.08
N GLY A 127 -3.07 -3.46 19.08
CA GLY A 127 -2.37 -4.75 19.06
C GLY A 127 -0.86 -4.61 18.84
N THR A 128 -0.18 -5.72 18.64
CA THR A 128 1.28 -5.78 18.44
C THR A 128 1.67 -6.97 17.58
N ALA A 129 2.82 -6.84 16.87
CA ALA A 129 3.60 -7.93 16.28
C ALA A 129 2.77 -9.07 15.63
N GLY A 130 1.95 -8.71 14.64
CA GLY A 130 1.20 -9.70 13.86
C GLY A 130 -0.19 -10.05 14.41
N ASN A 131 -0.51 -9.61 15.63
CA ASN A 131 -1.84 -9.75 16.24
C ASN A 131 -2.45 -8.38 16.42
N TYR A 132 -3.14 -7.90 15.42
CA TYR A 132 -3.78 -6.59 15.45
C TYR A 132 -5.28 -6.70 15.66
N MET A 133 -5.89 -5.62 16.10
CA MET A 133 -7.34 -5.49 16.23
C MET A 133 -7.81 -4.21 15.56
N VAL A 134 -8.93 -4.32 14.86
CA VAL A 134 -9.66 -3.17 14.32
C VAL A 134 -11.05 -3.22 14.92
N GLY A 135 -11.30 -2.33 15.87
CA GLY A 135 -12.49 -2.40 16.70
C GLY A 135 -12.57 -3.73 17.44
N GLN A 136 -13.56 -4.56 17.10
CA GLN A 136 -13.76 -5.90 17.69
C GLN A 136 -13.21 -7.04 16.82
N ALA A 137 -12.66 -6.75 15.66
CA ALA A 137 -12.14 -7.76 14.77
C ALA A 137 -10.63 -7.98 15.00
N THR A 138 -10.22 -9.23 15.05
CA THR A 138 -8.80 -9.60 15.03
C THR A 138 -8.28 -9.57 13.60
N PHE A 139 -7.04 -9.10 13.42
CA PHE A 139 -6.38 -8.97 12.13
C PHE A 139 -5.03 -9.68 12.16
N ASN A 140 -4.82 -10.58 11.21
CA ASN A 140 -3.56 -11.30 11.03
C ASN A 140 -3.16 -11.26 9.55
N LEU A 141 -1.87 -11.21 9.27
CA LEU A 141 -1.38 -11.26 7.89
C LEU A 141 -1.86 -12.57 7.25
N ALA A 142 -2.46 -12.48 6.08
CA ALA A 142 -2.79 -13.67 5.31
C ALA A 142 -1.50 -14.19 4.67
N SER A 143 -1.15 -15.44 4.98
CA SER A 143 -0.01 -16.16 4.41
C SER A 143 -0.33 -16.63 2.99
#